data_259f77e99a27379fffead45ce70400f7
#
_entry.id   259f77e99a27379fffead45ce70400f7
#
_cell.length_a   1.000
_cell.length_b   1.000
_cell.length_c   1.000
_cell.angle_alpha   90.00
_cell.angle_beta   90.00
_cell.angle_gamma   90.00
#
_symmetry.space_group_name_H-M   'P 1'
#
loop_
_entity.id
_entity.type
_entity.pdbx_description
1 polymer ?
#
loop_
_entity_poly.entity_id
_entity_poly.type
_entity_poly.pdbx_seq_one_letter_code
_entity_poly.pdbx_strand_id
1 'polypeptide(L)'
;MEFNQQTDHRLRFKTSNLLEKQMKGTVAKAELTGLFKKVWRSSGNKIKRLDVRFAGQGAGIRFRRRRRKLSATVLLPALNNTDDVSQELFDDLTGYVLHEVGHALFTDNDPWDDAAREHGKVLGGIINGMEDSRIEMEIIRSGYADNARARFVQLTNRTFQNGFDIDMVENVSAVLAVEGRRWNGYELTVPDLLSENQWGPEIVRALRDSRSCECTADVVKVATELWLKIKEEQESYIE
;
A
#
# COMPACT_ATOMS: atom_id res chain seq x y z
N MET A 1 21.69 10.58 -66.98
CA MET A 1 22.78 10.35 -66.02
C MET A 1 22.17 9.80 -64.78
N GLU A 2 22.40 8.52 -64.55
CA GLU A 2 22.03 7.72 -63.40
C GLU A 2 22.80 8.25 -62.16
N PHE A 3 22.16 8.18 -61.00
CA PHE A 3 22.80 7.65 -59.79
C PHE A 3 21.74 7.15 -58.81
N ASN A 4 21.66 5.85 -58.81
CA ASN A 4 20.97 5.01 -57.87
C ASN A 4 21.89 4.80 -56.67
N GLN A 5 21.42 5.07 -55.41
CA GLN A 5 21.97 4.41 -54.23
C GLN A 5 20.89 4.30 -53.14
N GLN A 6 20.24 3.14 -53.16
CA GLN A 6 19.61 2.53 -52.06
C GLN A 6 20.66 2.22 -50.97
N THR A 7 20.50 2.76 -49.76
CA THR A 7 21.15 2.25 -48.56
C THR A 7 20.08 1.74 -47.64
N ASP A 8 19.90 0.43 -47.70
CA ASP A 8 19.05 -0.39 -46.81
C ASP A 8 19.75 -0.48 -45.42
N HIS A 9 19.40 0.39 -44.49
CA HIS A 9 19.77 0.27 -43.07
C HIS A 9 18.68 -0.46 -42.29
N ARG A 10 18.65 -1.78 -42.47
CA ARG A 10 17.99 -2.69 -41.53
C ARG A 10 18.74 -2.62 -40.19
N LEU A 11 18.29 -1.76 -39.31
CA LEU A 11 18.62 -1.83 -37.91
C LEU A 11 18.06 -3.14 -37.36
N ARG A 12 18.92 -4.15 -37.30
CA ARG A 12 18.70 -5.35 -36.51
C ARG A 12 18.72 -4.95 -35.03
N PHE A 13 17.54 -4.71 -34.49
CA PHE A 13 17.36 -4.77 -33.04
C PHE A 13 17.70 -6.20 -32.61
N LYS A 14 18.90 -6.40 -32.09
CA LYS A 14 19.19 -7.54 -31.24
C LYS A 14 18.30 -7.40 -30.01
N THR A 15 17.15 -8.08 -30.02
CA THR A 15 16.46 -8.41 -28.79
C THR A 15 17.42 -9.24 -27.96
N SER A 16 18.18 -8.59 -27.09
CA SER A 16 18.84 -9.29 -25.99
C SER A 16 17.73 -9.92 -25.19
N ASN A 17 17.56 -11.23 -25.31
CA ASN A 17 16.84 -12.04 -24.34
C ASN A 17 17.57 -11.89 -22.99
N LEU A 18 17.25 -10.84 -22.25
CA LEU A 18 17.45 -10.82 -20.83
C LEU A 18 16.53 -11.91 -20.31
N LEU A 19 17.08 -13.09 -20.08
CA LEU A 19 16.41 -14.15 -19.31
C LEU A 19 15.99 -13.49 -18.01
N GLU A 20 14.71 -13.19 -17.88
CA GLU A 20 14.15 -12.69 -16.61
C GLU A 20 14.54 -13.69 -15.56
N LYS A 21 15.24 -13.18 -14.54
CA LYS A 21 15.70 -14.01 -13.44
C LYS A 21 14.47 -14.51 -12.68
N GLN A 22 14.09 -15.75 -12.94
CA GLN A 22 13.00 -16.41 -12.23
C GLN A 22 13.55 -17.14 -11.01
N MET A 23 12.82 -17.11 -9.91
CA MET A 23 13.15 -17.90 -8.73
C MET A 23 12.01 -18.87 -8.39
N LYS A 24 12.30 -19.98 -7.74
CA LYS A 24 11.24 -20.89 -7.27
C LYS A 24 10.52 -20.31 -6.06
N GLY A 25 9.23 -20.59 -5.96
CA GLY A 25 8.39 -20.14 -4.86
C GLY A 25 8.93 -20.49 -3.47
N THR A 26 9.62 -21.62 -3.32
CA THR A 26 10.33 -21.98 -2.09
C THR A 26 11.38 -20.92 -1.70
N VAL A 27 12.17 -20.46 -2.68
CA VAL A 27 13.21 -19.43 -2.48
C VAL A 27 12.56 -18.08 -2.16
N ALA A 28 11.59 -17.69 -2.96
CA ALA A 28 10.84 -16.44 -2.75
C ALA A 28 10.24 -16.37 -1.34
N LYS A 29 9.57 -17.44 -0.89
CA LYS A 29 9.00 -17.50 0.47
C LYS A 29 10.07 -17.37 1.56
N ALA A 30 11.21 -18.01 1.37
CA ALA A 30 12.30 -17.96 2.34
C ALA A 30 12.88 -16.54 2.46
N GLU A 31 13.12 -15.88 1.33
CA GLU A 31 13.63 -14.50 1.29
C GLU A 31 12.63 -13.50 1.87
N LEU A 32 11.34 -13.55 1.48
CA LEU A 32 10.28 -12.69 2.02
C LEU A 32 10.10 -12.90 3.53
N THR A 33 10.14 -14.14 3.99
CA THR A 33 10.08 -14.44 5.43
C THR A 33 11.33 -13.94 6.17
N GLY A 34 12.49 -14.00 5.51
CA GLY A 34 13.77 -13.47 6.02
C GLY A 34 13.71 -11.95 6.18
N LEU A 35 13.27 -11.23 5.15
CA LEU A 35 13.09 -9.78 5.17
C LEU A 35 12.16 -9.37 6.30
N PHE A 36 11.00 -10.00 6.37
CA PHE A 36 10.03 -9.77 7.42
C PHE A 36 10.62 -9.94 8.83
N LYS A 37 11.34 -11.04 9.10
CA LYS A 37 12.00 -11.28 10.38
C LYS A 37 13.09 -10.24 10.67
N LYS A 38 13.81 -9.78 9.64
CA LYS A 38 14.84 -8.74 9.77
C LYS A 38 14.22 -7.44 10.27
N VAL A 39 13.22 -6.93 9.55
CA VAL A 39 12.51 -5.67 9.91
C VAL A 39 11.88 -5.78 11.30
N TRP A 40 11.18 -6.87 11.56
CA TRP A 40 10.60 -7.14 12.87
C TRP A 40 11.61 -7.09 14.02
N ARG A 41 12.75 -7.75 13.90
CA ARG A 41 13.77 -7.79 14.97
C ARG A 41 14.41 -6.43 15.21
N SER A 42 14.56 -5.63 14.14
CA SER A 42 15.16 -4.29 14.22
C SER A 42 14.27 -3.27 14.94
N SER A 43 12.98 -3.55 15.10
CA SER A 43 12.00 -2.58 15.62
C SER A 43 11.83 -2.57 17.15
N GLY A 44 12.47 -3.47 17.89
CA GLY A 44 12.34 -3.55 19.35
C GLY A 44 10.93 -3.92 19.88
N ASN A 45 10.21 -4.65 19.19
CA ASN A 45 8.76 -4.76 19.04
C ASN A 45 7.88 -5.16 20.25
N LYS A 46 6.68 -4.56 20.29
CA LYS A 46 5.58 -4.85 21.25
C LYS A 46 4.82 -6.16 20.94
N ILE A 47 4.81 -6.62 19.70
CA ILE A 47 4.13 -7.85 19.27
C ILE A 47 5.01 -9.07 19.61
N LYS A 48 4.51 -10.00 20.42
CA LYS A 48 5.33 -11.14 20.90
C LYS A 48 5.48 -12.25 19.89
N ARG A 49 4.54 -12.38 18.96
CA ARG A 49 4.58 -13.39 17.91
C ARG A 49 4.04 -12.80 16.60
N LEU A 50 4.81 -12.99 15.56
CA LEU A 50 4.45 -12.57 14.22
C LEU A 50 4.72 -13.74 13.26
N ASP A 51 3.68 -14.17 12.55
CA ASP A 51 3.72 -15.25 11.57
C ASP A 51 3.48 -14.67 10.17
N VAL A 52 4.09 -15.27 9.14
CA VAL A 52 3.81 -14.99 7.72
C VAL A 52 3.16 -16.21 7.09
N ARG A 53 2.10 -16.01 6.32
CA ARG A 53 1.40 -17.08 5.60
C ARG A 53 1.15 -16.68 4.15
N PHE A 54 1.50 -17.57 3.23
CA PHE A 54 1.24 -17.43 1.80
C PHE A 54 -0.03 -18.21 1.44
N ALA A 55 -1.19 -17.65 1.77
CA ALA A 55 -2.48 -18.34 1.63
C ALA A 55 -3.65 -17.37 1.35
N GLY A 56 -3.38 -16.08 1.09
CA GLY A 56 -4.37 -15.07 0.81
C GLY A 56 -4.69 -14.94 -0.68
N GLN A 57 -5.81 -14.29 -1.01
CA GLN A 57 -6.07 -13.77 -2.35
C GLN A 57 -5.37 -12.41 -2.56
N GLY A 58 -5.06 -11.70 -1.46
CA GLY A 58 -4.33 -10.45 -1.39
C GLY A 58 -3.41 -10.42 -0.18
N ALA A 59 -2.80 -9.27 0.08
CA ALA A 59 -2.03 -9.02 1.30
C ALA A 59 -2.93 -8.49 2.42
N GLY A 60 -2.51 -8.65 3.65
CA GLY A 60 -3.20 -8.13 4.83
C GLY A 60 -2.60 -8.63 6.12
N ILE A 61 -2.92 -7.93 7.21
CA ILE A 61 -2.49 -8.33 8.55
C ILE A 61 -3.68 -8.62 9.45
N ARG A 62 -3.55 -9.64 10.29
CA ARG A 62 -4.55 -10.00 11.31
C ARG A 62 -3.92 -9.95 12.68
N PHE A 63 -4.47 -9.12 13.55
CA PHE A 63 -4.08 -9.04 14.94
C PHE A 63 -4.92 -9.95 15.81
N ARG A 64 -4.28 -10.54 16.83
CA ARG A 64 -4.94 -11.35 17.84
C ARG A 64 -4.38 -11.02 19.21
N ARG A 65 -5.25 -10.52 20.10
CA ARG A 65 -4.90 -10.31 21.52
C ARG A 65 -5.35 -11.49 22.36
N ARG A 66 -4.44 -12.08 23.13
CA ARG A 66 -4.77 -13.14 24.10
C ARG A 66 -3.99 -12.92 25.40
N ARG A 67 -4.71 -12.78 26.51
CA ARG A 67 -4.11 -12.59 27.84
C ARG A 67 -3.01 -11.50 27.84
N ARG A 68 -3.29 -10.31 27.36
CA ARG A 68 -2.37 -9.18 27.23
C ARG A 68 -1.16 -9.39 26.27
N LYS A 69 -1.16 -10.50 25.52
CA LYS A 69 -0.13 -10.75 24.49
C LYS A 69 -0.72 -10.46 23.12
N LEU A 70 -0.13 -9.53 22.39
CA LEU A 70 -0.46 -9.25 21.01
C LEU A 70 0.33 -10.19 20.10
N SER A 71 -0.35 -10.82 19.17
CA SER A 71 0.24 -11.57 18.05
C SER A 71 -0.35 -11.06 16.75
N ALA A 72 0.41 -11.13 15.67
CA ALA A 72 -0.09 -10.80 14.36
C ALA A 72 0.28 -11.89 13.35
N THR A 73 -0.54 -12.01 12.31
CA THR A 73 -0.28 -12.89 11.16
C THR A 73 -0.39 -12.05 9.90
N VAL A 74 0.71 -11.91 9.19
CA VAL A 74 0.73 -11.33 7.84
C VAL A 74 0.28 -12.40 6.87
N LEU A 75 -0.74 -12.08 6.10
CA LEU A 75 -1.23 -12.87 4.99
C LEU A 75 -0.67 -12.28 3.71
N LEU A 76 -0.13 -13.12 2.85
CA LEU A 76 0.35 -12.74 1.52
C LEU A 76 -0.41 -13.57 0.47
N PRO A 77 -0.43 -13.12 -0.79
CA PRO A 77 -0.97 -13.91 -1.88
C PRO A 77 -0.45 -15.33 -1.85
N ALA A 78 -1.32 -16.28 -2.21
CA ALA A 78 -0.95 -17.70 -2.25
C ALA A 78 0.20 -17.90 -3.24
N LEU A 79 1.20 -18.65 -2.79
CA LEU A 79 2.38 -18.99 -3.58
C LEU A 79 2.73 -20.45 -3.31
N ASN A 80 2.82 -21.27 -4.35
CA ASN A 80 3.25 -22.67 -4.19
C ASN A 80 4.79 -22.78 -4.22
N ASN A 81 5.33 -23.84 -3.67
CA ASN A 81 6.77 -24.03 -3.61
C ASN A 81 7.40 -24.22 -5.00
N THR A 82 6.62 -24.74 -5.95
CA THR A 82 7.03 -25.04 -7.32
C THR A 82 6.81 -23.91 -8.30
N ASP A 83 6.06 -22.84 -7.89
CA ASP A 83 5.75 -21.72 -8.77
C ASP A 83 7.05 -21.04 -9.23
N ASP A 84 7.06 -20.60 -10.48
CA ASP A 84 8.09 -19.74 -11.02
C ASP A 84 7.69 -18.28 -10.74
N VAL A 85 8.51 -17.62 -9.93
CA VAL A 85 8.30 -16.24 -9.47
C VAL A 85 9.20 -15.33 -10.29
N SER A 86 8.59 -14.46 -11.09
CA SER A 86 9.33 -13.42 -11.80
C SER A 86 9.92 -12.40 -10.80
N GLN A 87 10.94 -11.67 -11.22
CA GLN A 87 11.49 -10.58 -10.40
C GLN A 87 10.42 -9.55 -10.08
N GLU A 88 9.56 -9.24 -11.04
CA GLU A 88 8.48 -8.28 -10.88
C GLU A 88 7.47 -8.71 -9.80
N LEU A 89 7.02 -9.98 -9.83
CA LEU A 89 6.14 -10.52 -8.79
C LEU A 89 6.83 -10.54 -7.42
N PHE A 90 8.12 -10.88 -7.38
CA PHE A 90 8.88 -10.87 -6.14
C PHE A 90 9.00 -9.46 -5.55
N ASP A 91 9.16 -8.46 -6.42
CA ASP A 91 9.21 -7.05 -6.03
C ASP A 91 7.88 -6.56 -5.45
N ASP A 92 6.76 -6.94 -6.05
CA ASP A 92 5.43 -6.66 -5.52
C ASP A 92 5.19 -7.32 -4.16
N LEU A 93 5.54 -8.61 -4.05
CA LEU A 93 5.43 -9.34 -2.78
C LEU A 93 6.31 -8.71 -1.69
N THR A 94 7.47 -8.17 -2.07
CA THR A 94 8.34 -7.43 -1.16
C THR A 94 7.66 -6.14 -0.68
N GLY A 95 7.02 -5.40 -1.59
CA GLY A 95 6.22 -4.22 -1.25
C GLY A 95 5.11 -4.56 -0.25
N TYR A 96 4.36 -5.62 -0.50
CA TYR A 96 3.32 -6.09 0.43
C TYR A 96 3.89 -6.45 1.80
N VAL A 97 5.01 -7.18 1.85
CA VAL A 97 5.65 -7.54 3.14
C VAL A 97 6.00 -6.28 3.94
N LEU A 98 6.61 -5.29 3.29
CA LEU A 98 7.01 -4.06 3.96
C LEU A 98 5.79 -3.26 4.45
N HIS A 99 4.74 -3.20 3.65
CA HIS A 99 3.49 -2.53 3.98
C HIS A 99 2.82 -3.17 5.22
N GLU A 100 2.60 -4.48 5.19
CA GLU A 100 1.96 -5.20 6.29
C GLU A 100 2.79 -5.19 7.59
N VAL A 101 4.13 -5.20 7.45
CA VAL A 101 5.03 -4.98 8.58
C VAL A 101 4.88 -3.56 9.12
N GLY A 102 4.68 -2.57 8.26
CA GLY A 102 4.38 -1.19 8.67
C GLY A 102 3.17 -1.12 9.60
N HIS A 103 2.06 -1.76 9.23
CA HIS A 103 0.90 -1.89 10.11
C HIS A 103 1.24 -2.60 11.41
N ALA A 104 1.99 -3.71 11.36
CA ALA A 104 2.39 -4.42 12.57
C ALA A 104 3.19 -3.57 13.55
N LEU A 105 4.00 -2.63 13.05
CA LEU A 105 4.91 -1.82 13.85
C LEU A 105 4.31 -0.52 14.36
N PHE A 106 3.51 0.12 13.52
CA PHE A 106 3.15 1.53 13.70
C PHE A 106 1.66 1.77 13.87
N THR A 107 0.78 0.78 13.54
CA THR A 107 -0.66 0.92 13.73
C THR A 107 -1.09 0.48 15.12
N ASP A 108 -1.89 1.30 15.79
CA ASP A 108 -2.67 0.93 16.96
C ASP A 108 -4.11 0.61 16.54
N ASN A 109 -4.49 -0.66 16.71
CA ASN A 109 -5.82 -1.10 16.27
C ASN A 109 -6.94 -0.69 17.22
N ASP A 110 -6.66 -0.38 18.49
CA ASP A 110 -7.71 -0.07 19.46
C ASP A 110 -8.52 1.18 19.04
N PRO A 111 -7.93 2.35 18.76
CA PRO A 111 -8.68 3.52 18.30
C PRO A 111 -9.34 3.29 16.92
N TRP A 112 -8.70 2.53 16.02
CA TRP A 112 -9.28 2.20 14.71
C TRP A 112 -10.52 1.33 14.85
N ASP A 113 -10.42 0.22 15.59
CA ASP A 113 -11.53 -0.72 15.79
C ASP A 113 -12.72 -0.04 16.48
N ASP A 114 -12.47 0.87 17.42
CA ASP A 114 -13.51 1.62 18.11
C ASP A 114 -14.23 2.55 17.15
N ALA A 115 -13.52 3.34 16.34
CA ALA A 115 -14.10 4.24 15.36
C ALA A 115 -14.86 3.48 14.25
N ALA A 116 -14.30 2.39 13.73
CA ALA A 116 -14.97 1.56 12.72
C ALA A 116 -16.23 0.88 13.25
N ARG A 117 -16.28 0.54 14.54
CA ARG A 117 -17.48 0.00 15.21
C ARG A 117 -18.57 1.05 15.37
N GLU A 118 -18.20 2.28 15.72
CA GLU A 118 -19.12 3.40 15.93
C GLU A 118 -19.70 3.94 14.62
N HIS A 119 -18.86 4.11 13.59
CA HIS A 119 -19.21 4.83 12.36
C HIS A 119 -19.29 3.93 11.11
N GLY A 120 -18.96 2.67 11.22
CA GLY A 120 -19.10 1.69 10.16
C GLY A 120 -17.86 1.48 9.28
N LYS A 121 -18.03 0.62 8.27
CA LYS A 121 -16.92 0.12 7.45
C LYS A 121 -16.28 1.19 6.57
N VAL A 122 -17.06 2.17 6.12
CA VAL A 122 -16.54 3.24 5.24
C VAL A 122 -15.50 4.05 5.98
N LEU A 123 -15.79 4.46 7.24
CA LEU A 123 -14.78 5.14 8.06
C LEU A 123 -13.55 4.25 8.29
N GLY A 124 -13.74 2.96 8.55
CA GLY A 124 -12.61 2.02 8.67
C GLY A 124 -11.73 1.99 7.42
N GLY A 125 -12.33 2.08 6.23
CA GLY A 125 -11.62 2.22 4.96
C GLY A 125 -10.87 3.55 4.85
N ILE A 126 -11.51 4.67 5.19
CA ILE A 126 -10.89 6.00 5.18
C ILE A 126 -9.67 6.04 6.10
N ILE A 127 -9.79 5.50 7.32
CA ILE A 127 -8.66 5.36 8.26
C ILE A 127 -7.53 4.57 7.60
N ASN A 128 -7.86 3.42 6.95
CA ASN A 128 -6.86 2.60 6.25
C ASN A 128 -6.10 3.41 5.19
N GLY A 129 -6.82 4.08 4.29
CA GLY A 129 -6.19 4.84 3.21
C GLY A 129 -5.24 5.93 3.71
N MET A 130 -5.56 6.59 4.83
CA MET A 130 -4.68 7.59 5.45
C MET A 130 -3.51 6.94 6.20
N GLU A 131 -3.78 5.88 6.96
CA GLU A 131 -2.78 5.15 7.75
C GLU A 131 -1.71 4.53 6.87
N ASP A 132 -2.09 3.99 5.69
CA ASP A 132 -1.18 3.40 4.71
C ASP A 132 -0.03 4.35 4.36
N SER A 133 -0.35 5.59 4.02
CA SER A 133 0.67 6.57 3.66
C SER A 133 1.56 6.95 4.85
N ARG A 134 1.03 6.97 6.07
CA ARG A 134 1.78 7.27 7.29
C ARG A 134 2.75 6.13 7.65
N ILE A 135 2.28 4.89 7.71
CA ILE A 135 3.11 3.74 8.09
C ILE A 135 4.23 3.47 7.08
N GLU A 136 3.97 3.69 5.79
CA GLU A 136 4.99 3.55 4.75
C GLU A 136 6.09 4.59 4.91
N MET A 137 5.74 5.83 5.26
CA MET A 137 6.75 6.85 5.57
C MET A 137 7.57 6.49 6.81
N GLU A 138 6.97 5.87 7.83
CA GLU A 138 7.70 5.38 8.99
C GLU A 138 8.67 4.24 8.62
N ILE A 139 8.27 3.31 7.74
CA ILE A 139 9.19 2.28 7.19
C ILE A 139 10.36 2.93 6.43
N ILE A 140 10.10 3.93 5.60
CA ILE A 140 11.13 4.64 4.84
C ILE A 140 12.09 5.37 5.79
N ARG A 141 11.58 6.13 6.74
CA ARG A 141 12.37 6.88 7.73
C ARG A 141 13.21 5.99 8.63
N SER A 142 12.69 4.81 8.98
CA SER A 142 13.40 3.85 9.84
C SER A 142 14.63 3.22 9.17
N GLY A 143 14.72 3.24 7.84
CA GLY A 143 15.79 2.59 7.10
C GLY A 143 15.80 1.06 7.25
N TYR A 144 14.68 0.44 7.65
CA TYR A 144 14.60 -1.01 7.85
C TYR A 144 14.80 -1.82 6.56
N ALA A 145 14.49 -1.23 5.43
CA ALA A 145 14.64 -1.87 4.13
C ALA A 145 15.17 -0.88 3.09
N ASP A 146 16.19 -1.32 2.36
CA ASP A 146 16.69 -0.59 1.22
C ASP A 146 15.61 -0.50 0.13
N ASN A 147 15.56 0.64 -0.57
CA ASN A 147 14.61 0.88 -1.67
C ASN A 147 13.11 0.74 -1.29
N ALA A 148 12.73 0.85 0.00
CA ALA A 148 11.33 0.73 0.43
C ALA A 148 10.40 1.65 -0.36
N ARG A 149 10.80 2.93 -0.57
CA ARG A 149 10.02 3.88 -1.38
C ARG A 149 9.75 3.37 -2.79
N ALA A 150 10.76 2.88 -3.49
CA ALA A 150 10.61 2.37 -4.86
C ALA A 150 9.64 1.16 -4.91
N ARG A 151 9.69 0.29 -3.90
CA ARG A 151 8.77 -0.84 -3.77
C ARG A 151 7.32 -0.40 -3.55
N PHE A 152 7.10 0.59 -2.71
CA PHE A 152 5.76 1.14 -2.49
C PHE A 152 5.23 1.89 -3.72
N VAL A 153 6.06 2.63 -4.44
CA VAL A 153 5.68 3.27 -5.72
C VAL A 153 5.25 2.22 -6.73
N GLN A 154 6.05 1.17 -6.93
CA GLN A 154 5.73 0.08 -7.86
C GLN A 154 4.40 -0.61 -7.47
N LEU A 155 4.25 -0.97 -6.19
CA LEU A 155 3.05 -1.62 -5.67
C LEU A 155 1.81 -0.75 -5.89
N THR A 156 1.89 0.55 -5.57
CA THR A 156 0.79 1.49 -5.73
C THR A 156 0.38 1.61 -7.21
N ASN A 157 1.34 1.84 -8.10
CA ASN A 157 1.06 1.94 -9.52
C ASN A 157 0.38 0.68 -10.07
N ARG A 158 0.82 -0.50 -9.65
CA ARG A 158 0.22 -1.76 -10.07
C ARG A 158 -1.17 -1.99 -9.49
N THR A 159 -1.35 -1.69 -8.20
CA THR A 159 -2.65 -1.87 -7.53
C THR A 159 -3.74 -1.01 -8.18
N PHE A 160 -3.41 0.21 -8.58
CA PHE A 160 -4.36 1.17 -9.11
C PHE A 160 -4.27 1.40 -10.63
N GLN A 161 -3.52 0.59 -11.36
CA GLN A 161 -3.33 0.73 -12.83
C GLN A 161 -4.62 0.67 -13.65
N ASN A 162 -5.62 -0.04 -13.17
CA ASN A 162 -6.90 -0.20 -13.88
C ASN A 162 -7.91 0.91 -13.56
N GLY A 163 -7.53 1.85 -12.68
CA GLY A 163 -8.45 2.88 -12.18
C GLY A 163 -9.58 2.31 -11.33
N PHE A 164 -10.41 3.18 -10.82
CA PHE A 164 -11.63 2.89 -10.08
C PHE A 164 -12.55 4.12 -10.14
N ASP A 165 -13.84 3.94 -9.83
CA ASP A 165 -14.79 5.03 -9.76
C ASP A 165 -14.48 5.92 -8.54
N ILE A 166 -14.00 7.14 -8.80
CA ILE A 166 -13.56 8.06 -7.76
C ILE A 166 -14.71 8.73 -7.01
N ASP A 167 -15.92 8.71 -7.56
CA ASP A 167 -17.11 9.34 -6.98
C ASP A 167 -17.91 8.40 -6.07
N MET A 168 -17.50 7.15 -5.95
CA MET A 168 -18.07 6.23 -4.98
C MET A 168 -17.46 6.47 -3.59
N VAL A 169 -18.32 6.66 -2.59
CA VAL A 169 -17.89 6.89 -1.19
C VAL A 169 -17.03 5.76 -0.63
N GLU A 170 -17.28 4.54 -1.06
CA GLU A 170 -16.49 3.36 -0.71
C GLU A 170 -15.05 3.44 -1.23
N ASN A 171 -14.82 4.23 -2.27
CA ASN A 171 -13.51 4.39 -2.90
C ASN A 171 -12.71 5.59 -2.39
N VAL A 172 -13.28 6.42 -1.50
CA VAL A 172 -12.54 7.53 -0.84
C VAL A 172 -11.27 7.00 -0.15
N SER A 173 -11.30 5.79 0.40
CA SER A 173 -10.10 5.15 0.97
C SER A 173 -8.99 4.95 -0.06
N ALA A 174 -9.34 4.56 -1.29
CA ALA A 174 -8.38 4.38 -2.37
C ALA A 174 -7.81 5.73 -2.86
N VAL A 175 -8.65 6.76 -2.97
CA VAL A 175 -8.20 8.12 -3.29
C VAL A 175 -7.20 8.61 -2.24
N LEU A 176 -7.51 8.47 -0.95
CA LEU A 176 -6.62 8.85 0.16
C LEU A 176 -5.30 8.07 0.13
N ALA A 177 -5.36 6.76 -0.15
CA ALA A 177 -4.17 5.92 -0.23
C ALA A 177 -3.24 6.34 -1.38
N VAL A 178 -3.77 6.69 -2.54
CA VAL A 178 -2.99 7.16 -3.70
C VAL A 178 -2.45 8.57 -3.46
N GLU A 179 -3.34 9.51 -3.11
CA GLU A 179 -2.96 10.92 -2.99
C GLU A 179 -2.11 11.18 -1.75
N GLY A 180 -2.33 10.46 -0.65
CA GLY A 180 -1.45 10.53 0.52
C GLY A 180 -0.01 10.15 0.20
N ARG A 181 0.19 9.13 -0.64
CA ARG A 181 1.51 8.73 -1.14
C ARG A 181 2.09 9.79 -2.07
N ARG A 182 1.29 10.37 -2.96
CA ARG A 182 1.70 11.47 -3.84
C ARG A 182 2.17 12.68 -3.03
N TRP A 183 1.42 13.05 -2.01
CA TRP A 183 1.80 14.14 -1.09
C TRP A 183 3.06 13.82 -0.27
N ASN A 184 3.37 12.56 -0.07
CA ASN A 184 4.62 12.08 0.52
C ASN A 184 5.79 11.99 -0.50
N GLY A 185 5.60 12.52 -1.72
CA GLY A 185 6.62 12.60 -2.75
C GLY A 185 6.84 11.28 -3.50
N TYR A 186 5.79 10.46 -3.65
CA TYR A 186 5.84 9.30 -4.53
C TYR A 186 5.56 9.75 -5.97
N GLU A 187 6.42 9.32 -6.90
CA GLU A 187 6.24 9.55 -8.33
C GLU A 187 5.33 8.46 -8.91
N LEU A 188 4.01 8.69 -8.82
CA LEU A 188 3.00 7.74 -9.27
C LEU A 188 2.61 7.97 -10.73
N THR A 189 2.40 6.87 -11.46
CA THR A 189 1.84 6.89 -12.83
C THR A 189 0.31 6.93 -12.83
N VAL A 190 -0.34 6.65 -11.70
CA VAL A 190 -1.77 6.83 -11.50
C VAL A 190 -2.11 8.31 -11.69
N PRO A 191 -3.17 8.67 -12.44
CA PRO A 191 -3.60 10.07 -12.61
C PRO A 191 -3.89 10.77 -11.28
N ASP A 192 -3.93 12.11 -11.30
CA ASP A 192 -4.45 12.90 -10.18
C ASP A 192 -5.94 12.58 -9.97
N LEU A 193 -6.27 12.16 -8.74
CA LEU A 193 -7.62 11.74 -8.39
C LEU A 193 -8.42 12.84 -7.66
N LEU A 194 -7.80 13.98 -7.34
CA LEU A 194 -8.44 15.04 -6.57
C LEU A 194 -9.21 16.03 -7.43
N SER A 195 -8.71 16.31 -8.64
CA SER A 195 -9.26 17.37 -9.51
C SER A 195 -10.68 17.10 -9.98
N GLU A 196 -11.06 15.83 -10.10
CA GLU A 196 -12.38 15.38 -10.58
C GLU A 196 -13.24 14.75 -9.49
N ASN A 197 -12.70 14.57 -8.26
CA ASN A 197 -13.42 13.96 -7.16
C ASN A 197 -14.36 14.98 -6.49
N GLN A 198 -15.63 14.60 -6.28
CA GLN A 198 -16.63 15.46 -5.67
C GLN A 198 -16.28 15.91 -4.24
N TRP A 199 -15.49 15.13 -3.50
CA TRP A 199 -14.99 15.46 -2.16
C TRP A 199 -13.52 15.93 -2.19
N GLY A 200 -13.01 16.34 -3.35
CA GLY A 200 -11.63 16.76 -3.53
C GLY A 200 -11.14 17.79 -2.51
N PRO A 201 -11.87 18.91 -2.26
CA PRO A 201 -11.48 19.91 -1.27
C PRO A 201 -11.36 19.36 0.14
N GLU A 202 -12.29 18.51 0.59
CA GLU A 202 -12.31 17.86 1.91
C GLU A 202 -11.17 16.87 2.06
N ILE A 203 -10.90 16.08 1.01
CA ILE A 203 -9.77 15.15 0.96
C ILE A 203 -8.45 15.90 1.02
N VAL A 204 -8.29 17.00 0.27
CA VAL A 204 -7.09 17.85 0.32
C VAL A 204 -6.84 18.39 1.73
N ARG A 205 -7.91 18.83 2.42
CA ARG A 205 -7.81 19.29 3.81
C ARG A 205 -7.37 18.16 4.73
N ALA A 206 -8.01 16.98 4.63
CA ALA A 206 -7.66 15.82 5.44
C ALA A 206 -6.22 15.34 5.19
N LEU A 207 -5.76 15.33 3.94
CA LEU A 207 -4.37 15.00 3.60
C LEU A 207 -3.37 16.01 4.18
N ARG A 208 -3.72 17.29 4.21
CA ARG A 208 -2.88 18.33 4.85
C ARG A 208 -2.76 18.08 6.35
N ASP A 209 -3.88 17.83 7.00
CA ASP A 209 -3.95 17.63 8.44
C ASP A 209 -3.25 16.30 8.86
N SER A 210 -3.36 15.27 8.02
CA SER A 210 -2.70 13.97 8.26
C SER A 210 -1.17 14.03 8.28
N ARG A 211 -0.55 15.05 7.67
CA ARG A 211 0.92 15.21 7.68
C ARG A 211 1.49 15.45 9.08
N SER A 212 0.68 15.93 10.01
CA SER A 212 1.03 16.15 11.41
C SER A 212 0.69 14.96 12.31
N CYS A 213 0.04 13.91 11.79
CA CYS A 213 -0.32 12.74 12.58
C CYS A 213 0.93 11.93 12.96
N GLU A 214 1.14 11.77 14.26
CA GLU A 214 2.24 10.99 14.81
C GLU A 214 1.84 9.54 15.14
N CYS A 215 0.55 9.30 15.35
CA CYS A 215 0.02 8.00 15.73
C CYS A 215 -1.33 7.71 15.06
N THR A 216 -1.80 6.46 15.18
CA THR A 216 -3.09 6.02 14.61
C THR A 216 -4.27 6.80 15.18
N ALA A 217 -4.22 7.20 16.46
CA ALA A 217 -5.31 7.99 17.07
C ALA A 217 -5.48 9.36 16.41
N ASP A 218 -4.38 10.00 15.98
CA ASP A 218 -4.43 11.26 15.23
C ASP A 218 -5.06 11.04 13.85
N VAL A 219 -4.67 9.96 13.16
CA VAL A 219 -5.26 9.58 11.87
C VAL A 219 -6.76 9.33 12.01
N VAL A 220 -7.18 8.59 13.05
CA VAL A 220 -8.61 8.32 13.32
C VAL A 220 -9.40 9.62 13.48
N LYS A 221 -8.85 10.61 14.21
CA LYS A 221 -9.50 11.90 14.38
C LYS A 221 -9.71 12.61 13.05
N VAL A 222 -8.67 12.76 12.24
CA VAL A 222 -8.76 13.43 10.92
C VAL A 222 -9.70 12.66 9.98
N ALA A 223 -9.62 11.33 9.95
CA ALA A 223 -10.49 10.48 9.15
C ALA A 223 -11.97 10.60 9.55
N THR A 224 -12.25 10.70 10.86
CA THR A 224 -13.61 10.89 11.36
C THR A 224 -14.16 12.24 10.97
N GLU A 225 -13.38 13.32 11.08
CA GLU A 225 -13.78 14.65 10.63
C GLU A 225 -14.10 14.67 9.13
N LEU A 226 -13.27 14.03 8.30
CA LEU A 226 -13.55 13.89 6.86
C LEU A 226 -14.84 13.09 6.61
N TRP A 227 -15.01 11.96 7.27
CA TRP A 227 -16.20 11.11 7.10
C TRP A 227 -17.49 11.82 7.46
N LEU A 228 -17.50 12.60 8.56
CA LEU A 228 -18.68 13.37 8.96
C LEU A 228 -19.04 14.44 7.93
N LYS A 229 -18.06 15.06 7.28
CA LYS A 229 -18.28 16.02 6.21
C LYS A 229 -18.88 15.36 4.97
N ILE A 230 -18.34 14.24 4.54
CA ILE A 230 -18.88 13.46 3.41
C ILE A 230 -20.34 13.07 3.67
N LYS A 231 -20.64 12.60 4.89
CA LYS A 231 -22.03 12.25 5.27
C LYS A 231 -22.98 13.45 5.23
N GLU A 232 -22.57 14.58 5.80
CA GLU A 232 -23.35 15.82 5.81
C GLU A 232 -23.73 16.25 4.38
N GLU A 233 -22.76 16.18 3.45
CA GLU A 233 -23.01 16.48 2.04
C GLU A 233 -23.95 15.48 1.39
N GLN A 234 -23.76 14.17 1.59
CA GLN A 234 -24.66 13.15 1.04
C GLN A 234 -26.11 13.32 1.52
N GLU A 235 -26.31 13.63 2.79
CA GLU A 235 -27.66 13.86 3.36
C GLU A 235 -28.32 15.11 2.76
N SER A 236 -27.54 16.17 2.46
CA SER A 236 -28.06 17.40 1.86
C SER A 236 -28.57 17.26 0.42
N TYR A 237 -28.16 16.19 -0.30
CA TYR A 237 -28.66 15.91 -1.66
C TYR A 237 -29.96 15.09 -1.69
N ILE A 238 -30.44 14.61 -0.54
CA ILE A 238 -31.64 13.76 -0.44
C ILE A 238 -32.88 14.61 -0.03
N GLU A 239 -32.67 15.80 0.53
CA GLU A 239 -33.71 16.76 0.85
C GLU A 239 -34.05 17.70 -0.34
#